data_28d9ae49a7cf6dd530b76b54535ffcf9
#
_entry.id   28d9ae49a7cf6dd530b76b54535ffcf9
#
_cell.length_a   1.000
_cell.length_b   1.000
_cell.length_c   1.000
_cell.angle_alpha   90.00
_cell.angle_beta   90.00
_cell.angle_gamma   90.00
#
_symmetry.space_group_name_H-M   'P 1'
#
loop_
_entity.id
_entity.type
_entity.pdbx_description
1 polymer ?
#
loop_
_entity_poly.entity_id
_entity_poly.type
_entity_poly.pdbx_seq_one_letter_code
_entity_poly.pdbx_strand_id
1 'polypeptide(L)'
;NAVGIFGAILFSSLAIMLIFIKIILGFKNMFEHGVTVETAPSLWIMIPILTLLGITFIRLNFGLEHNLNAISDKSSLFVLTSTILSLQIVFGILGLVIMKKLGYFEKFIKSNEKSALSFALICPGVAFFVFGMFFINLGLTYNEIITKYSVVYYLLMVPFIYVQIKTIVLFFRLYKKFSF
;
A
#
# COMPACT_ATOMS: atom_id res chain seq x y z
N ASN A 1 -7.44 -23.93 -12.14
CA ASN A 1 -7.15 -24.96 -11.14
C ASN A 1 -7.90 -24.63 -9.84
N ALA A 2 -9.02 -25.32 -9.58
CA ALA A 2 -9.93 -25.05 -8.45
C ALA A 2 -9.21 -25.13 -7.08
N VAL A 3 -8.23 -26.02 -6.94
CA VAL A 3 -7.44 -26.17 -5.70
C VAL A 3 -6.65 -24.90 -5.39
N GLY A 4 -6.07 -24.26 -6.42
CA GLY A 4 -5.35 -22.99 -6.23
C GLY A 4 -6.27 -21.85 -5.81
N ILE A 5 -7.47 -21.77 -6.38
CA ILE A 5 -8.49 -20.77 -5.99
C ILE A 5 -8.94 -21.00 -4.56
N PHE A 6 -9.25 -22.25 -4.17
CA PHE A 6 -9.62 -22.60 -2.80
C PHE A 6 -8.53 -22.21 -1.80
N GLY A 7 -7.26 -22.57 -2.10
CA GLY A 7 -6.12 -22.19 -1.26
C GLY A 7 -5.96 -20.67 -1.12
N ALA A 8 -6.11 -19.93 -2.23
CA ALA A 8 -6.04 -18.48 -2.20
C ALA A 8 -7.15 -17.85 -1.34
N ILE A 9 -8.38 -18.36 -1.42
CA ILE A 9 -9.50 -17.91 -0.59
C ILE A 9 -9.24 -18.23 0.89
N LEU A 10 -8.80 -19.45 1.20
CA LEU A 10 -8.49 -19.88 2.56
C LEU A 10 -7.45 -18.97 3.22
N PHE A 11 -6.30 -18.79 2.56
CA PHE A 11 -5.21 -17.95 3.09
C PHE A 11 -5.59 -16.47 3.14
N SER A 12 -6.38 -15.97 2.19
CA SER A 12 -6.88 -14.60 2.23
C SER A 12 -7.82 -14.38 3.41
N SER A 13 -8.73 -15.32 3.67
CA SER A 13 -9.66 -15.24 4.81
C SER A 13 -8.90 -15.25 6.14
N LEU A 14 -7.90 -16.12 6.28
CA LEU A 14 -7.01 -16.14 7.45
C LEU A 14 -6.24 -14.83 7.60
N ALA A 15 -5.68 -14.30 6.52
CA ALA A 15 -4.96 -13.04 6.52
C ALA A 15 -5.86 -11.88 6.96
N ILE A 16 -7.07 -11.78 6.41
CA ILE A 16 -8.06 -10.75 6.77
C ILE A 16 -8.39 -10.82 8.26
N MET A 17 -8.65 -12.03 8.79
CA MET A 17 -8.92 -12.22 10.21
C MET A 17 -7.76 -11.73 11.09
N LEU A 18 -6.53 -12.08 10.75
CA LEU A 18 -5.32 -11.64 11.47
C LEU A 18 -5.11 -10.13 11.37
N ILE A 19 -5.41 -9.52 10.22
CA ILE A 19 -5.35 -8.06 10.03
C ILE A 19 -6.33 -7.36 10.96
N PHE A 20 -7.60 -7.83 11.04
CA PHE A 20 -8.59 -7.26 11.94
C PHE A 20 -8.14 -7.30 13.41
N ILE A 21 -7.63 -8.45 13.88
CA ILE A 21 -7.09 -8.59 15.23
C ILE A 21 -5.95 -7.58 15.45
N LYS A 22 -5.00 -7.48 14.53
CA LYS A 22 -3.86 -6.56 14.63
C LYS A 22 -4.28 -5.09 14.63
N ILE A 23 -5.27 -4.73 13.82
CA ILE A 23 -5.81 -3.37 13.77
C ILE A 23 -6.46 -3.01 15.10
N ILE A 24 -7.33 -3.87 15.64
CA ILE A 24 -8.03 -3.63 16.91
C ILE A 24 -7.01 -3.47 18.05
N LEU A 25 -6.05 -4.39 18.16
CA LEU A 25 -5.00 -4.32 19.18
C LEU A 25 -4.09 -3.11 19.00
N GLY A 26 -3.75 -2.75 17.75
CA GLY A 26 -2.95 -1.58 17.43
C GLY A 26 -3.64 -0.28 17.84
N PHE A 27 -4.91 -0.11 17.48
CA PHE A 27 -5.69 1.07 17.88
C PHE A 27 -5.86 1.14 19.41
N LYS A 28 -6.20 0.01 20.07
CA LYS A 28 -6.28 -0.04 21.52
C LYS A 28 -5.00 0.46 22.18
N ASN A 29 -3.86 -0.07 21.75
CA ASN A 29 -2.55 0.34 22.29
C ASN A 29 -2.25 1.83 22.02
N MET A 30 -2.63 2.35 20.84
CA MET A 30 -2.47 3.77 20.51
C MET A 30 -3.34 4.68 21.38
N PHE A 31 -4.56 4.27 21.72
CA PHE A 31 -5.46 5.05 22.58
C PHE A 31 -5.03 5.00 24.05
N GLU A 32 -4.49 3.88 24.52
CA GLU A 32 -4.07 3.71 25.90
C GLU A 32 -2.70 4.34 26.19
N HIS A 33 -1.73 4.22 25.26
CA HIS A 33 -0.34 4.62 25.50
C HIS A 33 0.13 5.76 24.60
N GLY A 34 -0.70 6.18 23.63
CA GLY A 34 -0.31 7.16 22.62
C GLY A 34 0.60 6.58 21.52
N VAL A 35 0.96 7.42 20.56
CA VAL A 35 1.92 7.08 19.48
C VAL A 35 3.27 7.67 19.86
N THR A 36 4.26 6.81 20.09
CA THR A 36 5.63 7.30 20.31
C THR A 36 6.28 7.71 18.98
N VAL A 37 7.28 8.58 19.05
CA VAL A 37 8.00 9.03 17.85
C VAL A 37 8.59 7.83 17.10
N GLU A 38 9.13 6.84 17.81
CA GLU A 38 9.79 5.68 17.20
C GLU A 38 8.81 4.74 16.48
N THR A 39 7.61 4.56 17.03
CA THR A 39 6.59 3.65 16.46
C THR A 39 5.71 4.31 15.40
N ALA A 40 5.82 5.61 15.18
CA ALA A 40 5.01 6.35 14.21
C ALA A 40 5.02 5.77 12.78
N PRO A 41 6.12 5.19 12.24
CA PRO A 41 6.10 4.55 10.92
C PRO A 41 5.12 3.39 10.79
N SER A 42 4.73 2.74 11.90
CA SER A 42 3.75 1.65 11.88
C SER A 42 2.37 2.07 11.37
N LEU A 43 2.04 3.36 11.43
CA LEU A 43 0.80 3.90 10.84
C LEU A 43 0.70 3.65 9.33
N TRP A 44 1.82 3.59 8.64
CA TRP A 44 1.85 3.33 7.21
C TRP A 44 1.81 1.84 6.83
N ILE A 45 1.82 0.93 7.80
CA ILE A 45 1.75 -0.52 7.53
C ILE A 45 0.45 -0.92 6.83
N MET A 46 -0.60 -0.10 6.97
CA MET A 46 -1.87 -0.32 6.27
C MET A 46 -1.74 -0.24 4.75
N ILE A 47 -0.79 0.56 4.23
CA ILE A 47 -0.58 0.73 2.79
C ILE A 47 -0.16 -0.59 2.12
N PRO A 48 0.93 -1.28 2.55
CA PRO A 48 1.30 -2.57 1.97
C PRO A 48 0.27 -3.67 2.23
N ILE A 49 -0.42 -3.67 3.37
CA ILE A 49 -1.51 -4.61 3.64
C ILE A 49 -2.63 -4.47 2.60
N LEU A 50 -3.11 -3.25 2.37
CA LEU A 50 -4.13 -2.95 1.37
C LEU A 50 -3.67 -3.31 -0.04
N THR A 51 -2.39 -3.08 -0.36
CA THR A 51 -1.79 -3.49 -1.64
C THR A 51 -1.89 -5.00 -1.84
N LEU A 52 -1.45 -5.78 -0.86
CA LEU A 52 -1.46 -7.24 -0.95
C LEU A 52 -2.88 -7.79 -1.05
N LEU A 53 -3.81 -7.29 -0.24
CA LEU A 53 -5.22 -7.66 -0.33
C LEU A 53 -5.81 -7.32 -1.70
N GLY A 54 -5.55 -6.10 -2.20
CA GLY A 54 -6.03 -5.67 -3.50
C GLY A 54 -5.51 -6.55 -4.64
N ILE A 55 -4.23 -6.85 -4.66
CA ILE A 55 -3.63 -7.74 -5.66
C ILE A 55 -4.25 -9.15 -5.55
N THR A 56 -4.45 -9.65 -4.34
CA THR A 56 -5.07 -10.96 -4.13
C THR A 56 -6.49 -11.00 -4.69
N PHE A 57 -7.33 -10.01 -4.39
CA PHE A 57 -8.70 -9.93 -4.93
C PHE A 57 -8.72 -9.80 -6.46
N ILE A 58 -7.83 -8.99 -7.04
CA ILE A 58 -7.69 -8.88 -8.50
C ILE A 58 -7.31 -10.24 -9.11
N ARG A 59 -6.35 -10.94 -8.51
CA ARG A 59 -5.92 -12.27 -8.99
C ARG A 59 -7.00 -13.33 -8.84
N LEU A 60 -7.77 -13.30 -7.74
CA LEU A 60 -8.92 -14.18 -7.55
C LEU A 60 -10.00 -13.92 -8.59
N ASN A 61 -10.30 -12.65 -8.90
CA ASN A 61 -11.28 -12.28 -9.91
C ASN A 61 -10.91 -12.89 -11.28
N PHE A 62 -9.69 -12.66 -11.76
CA PHE A 62 -9.21 -13.26 -13.00
C PHE A 62 -9.12 -14.79 -12.94
N GLY A 63 -8.80 -15.36 -11.78
CA GLY A 63 -8.78 -16.80 -11.57
C GLY A 63 -10.16 -17.44 -11.69
N LEU A 64 -11.20 -16.80 -11.17
CA LEU A 64 -12.60 -17.23 -11.27
C LEU A 64 -13.11 -17.11 -12.70
N GLU A 65 -12.81 -16.00 -13.37
CA GLU A 65 -13.16 -15.78 -14.77
C GLU A 65 -12.56 -16.88 -15.67
N HIS A 66 -11.26 -17.14 -15.53
CA HIS A 66 -10.55 -18.09 -16.41
C HIS A 66 -10.85 -19.57 -16.13
N ASN A 67 -11.04 -19.96 -14.85
CA ASN A 67 -11.20 -21.37 -14.50
C ASN A 67 -12.65 -21.80 -14.29
N LEU A 68 -13.55 -20.89 -13.95
CA LEU A 68 -14.95 -21.20 -13.64
C LEU A 68 -15.93 -20.47 -14.59
N ASN A 69 -15.42 -19.81 -15.63
CA ASN A 69 -16.23 -19.02 -16.57
C ASN A 69 -17.17 -18.02 -15.85
N ALA A 70 -16.75 -17.52 -14.69
CA ALA A 70 -17.50 -16.50 -13.98
C ALA A 70 -17.54 -15.22 -14.82
N ILE A 71 -18.70 -14.59 -14.91
CA ILE A 71 -18.84 -13.30 -15.58
C ILE A 71 -18.13 -12.26 -14.72
N SER A 72 -16.99 -11.75 -15.20
CA SER A 72 -16.29 -10.65 -14.55
C SER A 72 -16.82 -9.33 -15.08
N ASP A 73 -17.35 -8.49 -14.19
CA ASP A 73 -17.71 -7.13 -14.56
C ASP A 73 -16.47 -6.23 -14.47
N LYS A 74 -16.09 -5.63 -15.60
CA LYS A 74 -14.96 -4.69 -15.68
C LYS A 74 -15.10 -3.57 -14.65
N SER A 75 -16.32 -3.08 -14.43
CA SER A 75 -16.59 -2.00 -13.48
C SER A 75 -16.26 -2.37 -12.04
N SER A 76 -16.37 -3.65 -11.66
CA SER A 76 -15.99 -4.13 -10.33
C SER A 76 -14.51 -3.92 -10.02
N LEU A 77 -13.64 -4.09 -11.02
CA LEU A 77 -12.20 -3.83 -10.88
C LEU A 77 -11.90 -2.33 -10.71
N PHE A 78 -12.64 -1.46 -11.38
CA PHE A 78 -12.52 -0.01 -11.17
C PHE A 78 -12.90 0.37 -9.74
N VAL A 79 -14.05 -0.13 -9.24
CA VAL A 79 -14.50 0.14 -7.88
C VAL A 79 -13.52 -0.39 -6.85
N LEU A 80 -13.05 -1.64 -7.01
CA LEU A 80 -12.08 -2.27 -6.10
C LEU A 80 -10.77 -1.48 -6.04
N THR A 81 -10.19 -1.18 -7.20
CA THR A 81 -8.89 -0.50 -7.26
C THR A 81 -8.98 0.94 -6.78
N SER A 82 -10.07 1.65 -7.08
CA SER A 82 -10.35 3.00 -6.59
C SER A 82 -10.52 3.04 -5.08
N THR A 83 -11.28 2.09 -4.51
CA THR A 83 -11.51 2.00 -3.07
C THR A 83 -10.21 1.78 -2.32
N ILE A 84 -9.40 0.82 -2.75
CA ILE A 84 -8.14 0.50 -2.09
C ILE A 84 -7.15 1.66 -2.21
N LEU A 85 -7.03 2.27 -3.39
CA LEU A 85 -6.16 3.43 -3.58
C LEU A 85 -6.59 4.61 -2.70
N SER A 86 -7.90 4.87 -2.59
CA SER A 86 -8.44 5.91 -1.72
C SER A 86 -8.09 5.67 -0.25
N LEU A 87 -8.24 4.43 0.23
CA LEU A 87 -7.84 4.06 1.58
C LEU A 87 -6.32 4.24 1.80
N GLN A 88 -5.49 3.86 0.83
CA GLN A 88 -4.05 4.07 0.92
C GLN A 88 -3.68 5.56 1.02
N ILE A 89 -4.36 6.42 0.25
CA ILE A 89 -4.16 7.89 0.32
C ILE A 89 -4.55 8.41 1.71
N VAL A 90 -5.69 7.99 2.25
CA VAL A 90 -6.14 8.39 3.60
C VAL A 90 -5.13 8.00 4.67
N PHE A 91 -4.70 6.73 4.69
CA PHE A 91 -3.68 6.27 5.64
C PHE A 91 -2.31 6.92 5.40
N GLY A 92 -1.98 7.19 4.14
CA GLY A 92 -0.76 7.90 3.76
C GLY A 92 -0.71 9.31 4.32
N ILE A 93 -1.79 10.08 4.16
CA ILE A 93 -1.91 11.45 4.68
C ILE A 93 -1.93 11.44 6.21
N LEU A 94 -2.74 10.56 6.82
CA LEU A 94 -2.86 10.45 8.27
C LEU A 94 -1.49 10.17 8.91
N GLY A 95 -0.77 9.16 8.43
CA GLY A 95 0.55 8.81 8.94
C GLY A 95 1.57 9.93 8.71
N LEU A 96 1.51 10.61 7.54
CA LEU A 96 2.39 11.74 7.24
C LEU A 96 2.19 12.90 8.22
N VAL A 97 0.94 13.26 8.49
CA VAL A 97 0.59 14.36 9.42
C VAL A 97 1.06 14.04 10.84
N ILE A 98 0.79 12.83 11.32
CA ILE A 98 1.19 12.39 12.65
C ILE A 98 2.72 12.35 12.77
N MET A 99 3.43 11.73 11.82
CA MET A 99 4.90 11.68 11.83
C MET A 99 5.55 13.06 11.76
N LYS A 100 4.98 14.01 10.99
CA LYS A 100 5.44 15.40 10.98
C LYS A 100 5.21 16.08 12.34
N LYS A 101 4.03 15.94 12.93
CA LYS A 101 3.68 16.51 14.22
C LYS A 101 4.57 15.99 15.36
N LEU A 102 4.92 14.71 15.32
CA LEU A 102 5.83 14.08 16.28
C LEU A 102 7.32 14.40 16.04
N GLY A 103 7.67 15.13 14.97
CA GLY A 103 9.05 15.44 14.64
C GLY A 103 9.88 14.22 14.15
N TYR A 104 9.22 13.13 13.70
CA TYR A 104 9.88 11.90 13.30
C TYR A 104 10.96 12.11 12.24
N PHE A 105 10.64 12.87 11.19
CA PHE A 105 11.56 13.12 10.09
C PHE A 105 12.79 13.93 10.50
N GLU A 106 12.62 14.88 11.43
CA GLU A 106 13.72 15.67 11.98
C GLU A 106 14.64 14.77 12.81
N LYS A 107 14.05 13.96 13.69
CA LYS A 107 14.77 13.12 14.64
C LYS A 107 15.50 11.95 13.95
N PHE A 108 14.82 11.18 13.09
CA PHE A 108 15.37 9.93 12.58
C PHE A 108 15.82 9.96 11.12
N ILE A 109 15.39 10.93 10.32
CA ILE A 109 15.79 11.02 8.91
C ILE A 109 16.86 12.10 8.69
N LYS A 110 16.72 13.27 9.34
CA LYS A 110 17.65 14.39 9.14
C LYS A 110 18.80 14.40 10.14
N SER A 111 18.56 14.05 11.42
CA SER A 111 19.59 14.00 12.44
C SER A 111 20.44 12.73 12.34
N ASN A 112 21.45 12.61 13.21
CA ASN A 112 22.32 11.44 13.28
C ASN A 112 21.73 10.27 14.12
N GLU A 113 20.55 10.46 14.75
CA GLU A 113 19.91 9.40 15.50
C GLU A 113 19.48 8.26 14.58
N LYS A 114 19.82 7.02 14.96
CA LYS A 114 19.53 5.82 14.17
C LYS A 114 18.30 5.11 14.76
N SER A 115 17.34 4.78 13.90
CA SER A 115 16.23 3.87 14.23
C SER A 115 16.03 2.87 13.11
N ALA A 116 16.15 1.58 13.42
CA ALA A 116 15.92 0.51 12.45
C ALA A 116 14.51 0.54 11.87
N LEU A 117 13.52 1.04 12.64
CA LEU A 117 12.14 1.23 12.17
C LEU A 117 12.02 2.22 11.01
N SER A 118 13.03 3.08 10.79
CA SER A 118 13.02 3.98 9.63
C SER A 118 13.03 3.24 8.28
N PHE A 119 13.58 2.01 8.22
CA PHE A 119 13.49 1.18 7.03
C PHE A 119 12.05 0.72 6.73
N ALA A 120 11.17 0.67 7.73
CA ALA A 120 9.76 0.35 7.54
C ALA A 120 9.02 1.39 6.65
N LEU A 121 9.57 2.61 6.49
CA LEU A 121 9.01 3.62 5.58
C LEU A 121 9.17 3.27 4.09
N ILE A 122 10.08 2.36 3.75
CA ILE A 122 10.36 1.99 2.36
C ILE A 122 9.21 1.15 1.79
N CYS A 123 8.73 0.18 2.55
CA CYS A 123 7.68 -0.75 2.11
C CYS A 123 6.38 -0.02 1.68
N PRO A 124 5.82 0.93 2.46
CA PRO A 124 4.64 1.69 2.05
C PRO A 124 4.82 2.50 0.76
N GLY A 125 6.00 3.08 0.55
CA GLY A 125 6.27 3.85 -0.67
C GLY A 125 6.29 2.96 -1.93
N VAL A 126 6.94 1.81 -1.86
CA VAL A 126 6.94 0.81 -2.95
C VAL A 126 5.53 0.25 -3.16
N ALA A 127 4.82 -0.10 -2.09
CA ALA A 127 3.48 -0.66 -2.15
C ALA A 127 2.48 0.31 -2.79
N PHE A 128 2.55 1.59 -2.46
CA PHE A 128 1.72 2.63 -3.06
C PHE A 128 1.98 2.79 -4.55
N PHE A 129 3.25 2.79 -4.97
CA PHE A 129 3.61 2.82 -6.39
C PHE A 129 3.07 1.60 -7.13
N VAL A 130 3.30 0.40 -6.62
CA VAL A 130 2.84 -0.85 -7.24
C VAL A 130 1.33 -0.84 -7.41
N PHE A 131 0.58 -0.49 -6.35
CA PHE A 131 -0.87 -0.48 -6.43
C PHE A 131 -1.40 0.64 -7.33
N GLY A 132 -0.74 1.79 -7.37
CA GLY A 132 -1.05 2.86 -8.32
C GLY A 132 -0.96 2.39 -9.77
N MET A 133 0.01 1.53 -10.09
CA MET A 133 0.12 0.92 -11.43
C MET A 133 -1.01 -0.07 -11.72
N PHE A 134 -1.46 -0.83 -10.71
CA PHE A 134 -2.66 -1.67 -10.85
C PHE A 134 -3.91 -0.81 -11.10
N PHE A 135 -4.10 0.29 -10.37
CA PHE A 135 -5.20 1.21 -10.57
C PHE A 135 -5.22 1.80 -11.99
N ILE A 136 -4.09 2.30 -12.48
CA ILE A 136 -4.01 2.89 -13.83
C ILE A 136 -4.30 1.84 -14.90
N ASN A 137 -3.70 0.64 -14.79
CA ASN A 137 -3.83 -0.36 -15.85
C ASN A 137 -5.15 -1.14 -15.78
N LEU A 138 -5.60 -1.57 -14.60
CA LEU A 138 -6.81 -2.39 -14.45
C LEU A 138 -8.04 -1.56 -14.09
N GLY A 139 -7.86 -0.51 -13.29
CA GLY A 139 -8.97 0.38 -12.97
C GLY A 139 -9.37 1.27 -14.15
N LEU A 140 -8.42 1.95 -14.76
CA LEU A 140 -8.71 2.96 -15.78
C LEU A 140 -8.57 2.43 -17.21
N THR A 141 -7.43 1.82 -17.55
CA THR A 141 -7.15 1.41 -18.94
C THR A 141 -7.99 0.20 -19.35
N TYR A 142 -8.14 -0.80 -18.49
CA TYR A 142 -8.94 -1.99 -18.77
C TYR A 142 -10.45 -1.67 -18.93
N ASN A 143 -10.92 -0.63 -18.23
CA ASN A 143 -12.28 -0.10 -18.36
C ASN A 143 -12.44 0.93 -19.49
N GLU A 144 -11.43 1.13 -20.34
CA GLU A 144 -11.46 2.03 -21.48
C GLU A 144 -11.70 3.51 -21.10
N ILE A 145 -11.53 3.88 -19.81
CA ILE A 145 -11.65 5.26 -19.33
C ILE A 145 -10.51 6.12 -19.87
N ILE A 146 -9.31 5.52 -19.98
CA ILE A 146 -8.14 6.15 -20.60
C ILE A 146 -7.51 5.20 -21.61
N THR A 147 -6.94 5.74 -22.66
CA THR A 147 -6.16 4.96 -23.63
C THR A 147 -4.73 4.75 -23.11
N LYS A 148 -4.25 3.51 -23.24
CA LYS A 148 -2.89 3.16 -22.85
C LYS A 148 -1.87 4.00 -23.66
N TYR A 149 -0.83 4.47 -23.00
CA TYR A 149 0.21 5.32 -23.57
C TYR A 149 -0.27 6.71 -24.04
N SER A 150 -1.46 7.16 -23.64
CA SER A 150 -1.90 8.54 -23.87
C SER A 150 -1.18 9.52 -22.94
N VAL A 151 -1.27 10.82 -23.25
CA VAL A 151 -0.72 11.89 -22.39
C VAL A 151 -1.30 11.80 -20.99
N VAL A 152 -2.62 11.52 -20.87
CA VAL A 152 -3.32 11.36 -19.60
C VAL A 152 -2.78 10.17 -18.80
N TYR A 153 -2.47 9.06 -19.48
CA TYR A 153 -1.85 7.88 -18.85
C TYR A 153 -0.53 8.24 -18.16
N TYR A 154 0.37 8.94 -18.85
CA TYR A 154 1.65 9.35 -18.28
C TYR A 154 1.49 10.40 -17.17
N LEU A 155 0.56 11.34 -17.34
CA LEU A 155 0.29 12.35 -16.31
C LEU A 155 -0.17 11.71 -14.99
N LEU A 156 -1.04 10.68 -15.06
CA LEU A 156 -1.49 9.94 -13.88
C LEU A 156 -0.38 9.10 -13.23
N MET A 157 0.66 8.72 -13.96
CA MET A 157 1.81 8.00 -13.39
C MET A 157 2.73 8.93 -12.57
N VAL A 158 2.77 10.23 -12.85
CA VAL A 158 3.70 11.18 -12.22
C VAL A 158 3.69 11.12 -10.69
N PRO A 159 2.54 11.18 -9.99
CA PRO A 159 2.53 11.16 -8.53
C PRO A 159 3.08 9.84 -7.96
N PHE A 160 2.82 8.72 -8.60
CA PHE A 160 3.34 7.42 -8.16
C PHE A 160 4.84 7.29 -8.37
N ILE A 161 5.35 7.74 -9.54
CA ILE A 161 6.80 7.79 -9.82
C ILE A 161 7.50 8.72 -8.83
N TYR A 162 6.92 9.87 -8.52
CA TYR A 162 7.47 10.80 -7.53
C TYR A 162 7.65 10.13 -6.16
N VAL A 163 6.62 9.42 -5.68
CA VAL A 163 6.70 8.67 -4.41
C VAL A 163 7.77 7.59 -4.48
N GLN A 164 7.86 6.86 -5.60
CA GLN A 164 8.88 5.82 -5.78
C GLN A 164 10.31 6.40 -5.75
N ILE A 165 10.55 7.50 -6.43
CA ILE A 165 11.87 8.18 -6.40
C ILE A 165 12.21 8.63 -4.97
N LYS A 166 11.25 9.24 -4.25
CA LYS A 166 11.46 9.62 -2.85
C LYS A 166 11.77 8.42 -1.95
N THR A 167 11.13 7.30 -2.20
CA THR A 167 11.38 6.04 -1.47
C THR A 167 12.78 5.51 -1.73
N ILE A 168 13.23 5.51 -2.98
CA ILE A 168 14.59 5.09 -3.35
C ILE A 168 15.63 6.02 -2.71
N VAL A 169 15.45 7.32 -2.78
CA VAL A 169 16.35 8.31 -2.15
C VAL A 169 16.41 8.10 -0.63
N LEU A 170 15.25 7.84 0.01
CA LEU A 170 15.18 7.53 1.43
C LEU A 170 15.97 6.25 1.76
N PHE A 171 15.82 5.20 0.95
CA PHE A 171 16.57 3.95 1.13
C PHE A 171 18.07 4.19 1.12
N PHE A 172 18.61 4.86 0.09
CA PHE A 172 20.05 5.12 0.02
C PHE A 172 20.55 6.01 1.15
N ARG A 173 19.73 6.98 1.59
CA ARG A 173 20.07 7.82 2.75
C ARG A 173 20.16 7.00 4.03
N LEU A 174 19.20 6.13 4.29
CA LEU A 174 19.21 5.25 5.45
C LEU A 174 20.37 4.24 5.36
N TYR A 175 20.57 3.62 4.20
CA TYR A 175 21.66 2.68 3.99
C TYR A 175 23.01 3.32 4.31
N LYS A 176 23.29 4.51 3.75
CA LYS A 176 24.53 5.24 4.06
C LYS A 176 24.66 5.57 5.56
N LYS A 177 23.55 5.95 6.21
CA LYS A 177 23.52 6.29 7.63
C LYS A 177 23.84 5.10 8.55
N PHE A 178 23.44 3.88 8.15
CA PHE A 178 23.66 2.66 8.94
C PHE A 178 24.95 1.94 8.57
N SER A 179 25.51 2.20 7.39
CA SER A 179 26.78 1.58 6.93
C SER A 179 28.02 2.20 7.56
N PHE A 180 27.89 3.36 8.21
CA PHE A 180 28.93 4.06 8.97
C PHE A 180 28.43 4.35 10.39
#